data_1bc59d1cf50dbc236a1753f118ad6837
#
_entry.id   1bc59d1cf50dbc236a1753f118ad6837
#
_cell.length_a   1.000
_cell.length_b   1.000
_cell.length_c   1.000
_cell.angle_alpha   90.00
_cell.angle_beta   90.00
_cell.angle_gamma   90.00
#
_symmetry.space_group_name_H-M   'P 1'
#
loop_
_entity.id
_entity.type
_entity.pdbx_description
1 polymer ?
#
loop_
_entity_poly.entity_id
_entity_poly.type
_entity_poly.pdbx_seq_one_letter_code
_entity_poly.pdbx_strand_id
1 'polypeptide(L)'
;MSISLKALKKSPWVFHVNTGACNNCDIEILDCLTPRFDVERFGVVLVGSVRHADVLLISGPLTQNCLPRLRRVYDAAPKPIKVVAFGACGCKCGIFRDAYNTVGPIDKFIPVDAYIPGCPPKPETIISGIVKVLNSL
;
A
#
# COMPACT_ATOMS: atom_id res chain seq x y z
N MET A 1 -22.59 -12.62 3.97
CA MET A 1 -21.29 -11.92 4.21
C MET A 1 -20.58 -12.65 5.35
N SER A 2 -19.40 -13.22 5.08
CA SER A 2 -18.66 -14.03 6.07
C SER A 2 -18.25 -13.19 7.29
N ILE A 3 -18.16 -13.82 8.48
CA ILE A 3 -17.70 -13.18 9.73
C ILE A 3 -16.30 -12.59 9.54
N SER A 4 -15.42 -13.26 8.78
CA SER A 4 -14.08 -12.78 8.46
C SER A 4 -14.08 -11.46 7.69
N LEU A 5 -14.98 -11.26 6.74
CA LEU A 5 -15.10 -10.01 5.98
C LEU A 5 -15.58 -8.84 6.86
N LYS A 6 -16.45 -9.10 7.82
CA LYS A 6 -16.89 -8.07 8.79
C LYS A 6 -15.75 -7.66 9.71
N ALA A 7 -14.92 -8.61 10.15
CA ALA A 7 -13.75 -8.34 10.99
C ALA A 7 -12.70 -7.52 10.22
N LEU A 8 -12.43 -7.86 8.97
CA LEU A 8 -11.52 -7.16 8.07
C LEU A 8 -11.91 -5.68 7.88
N LYS A 9 -13.21 -5.41 7.71
CA LYS A 9 -13.72 -4.03 7.61
C LYS A 9 -13.55 -3.24 8.91
N LYS A 10 -13.59 -3.91 10.06
CA LYS A 10 -13.52 -3.26 11.37
C LYS A 10 -12.08 -2.99 11.83
N SER A 11 -11.13 -3.85 11.45
CA SER A 11 -9.73 -3.73 11.85
C SER A 11 -8.80 -4.27 10.76
N PRO A 12 -8.56 -3.50 9.69
CA PRO A 12 -7.65 -3.92 8.63
C PRO A 12 -6.20 -3.81 9.07
N TRP A 13 -5.45 -4.87 8.89
CA TRP A 13 -4.02 -4.89 9.15
C TRP A 13 -3.27 -4.58 7.87
N VAL A 14 -2.47 -3.52 7.91
CA VAL A 14 -1.78 -2.96 6.74
C VAL A 14 -0.29 -3.27 6.84
N PHE A 15 0.27 -3.83 5.79
CA PHE A 15 1.72 -4.00 5.64
C PHE A 15 2.24 -3.07 4.54
N HIS A 16 3.25 -2.27 4.85
CA HIS A 16 3.87 -1.33 3.93
C HIS A 16 5.13 -1.92 3.29
N VAL A 17 5.27 -1.74 1.97
CA VAL A 17 6.46 -2.13 1.20
C VAL A 17 6.94 -0.96 0.36
N ASN A 18 8.20 -0.59 0.55
CA ASN A 18 8.89 0.37 -0.30
C ASN A 18 9.59 -0.37 -1.45
N THR A 19 9.32 0.03 -2.70
CA THR A 19 9.89 -0.58 -3.91
C THR A 19 10.90 0.32 -4.63
N GLY A 20 11.35 1.39 -3.97
CA GLY A 20 12.30 2.37 -4.50
C GLY A 20 11.80 3.81 -4.36
N ALA A 21 10.93 4.07 -3.38
CA ALA A 21 10.42 5.42 -3.09
C ALA A 21 11.52 6.34 -2.55
N CYS A 22 11.30 7.65 -2.73
CA CYS A 22 12.17 8.70 -2.19
C CYS A 22 11.97 8.96 -0.68
N ASN A 23 11.26 8.10 0.05
CA ASN A 23 10.86 8.18 1.45
C ASN A 23 9.73 9.16 1.78
N ASN A 24 9.38 10.08 0.91
CA ASN A 24 8.37 11.09 1.25
C ASN A 24 6.99 10.46 1.45
N CYS A 25 6.62 9.50 0.60
CA CYS A 25 5.39 8.73 0.77
C CYS A 25 5.38 7.92 2.08
N ASP A 26 6.53 7.38 2.48
CA ASP A 26 6.67 6.59 3.69
C ASP A 26 6.48 7.44 4.95
N ILE A 27 6.99 8.69 4.91
CA ILE A 27 6.79 9.68 5.98
C ILE A 27 5.31 10.02 6.14
N GLU A 28 4.59 10.25 5.05
CA GLU A 28 3.15 10.53 5.09
C GLU A 28 2.31 9.35 5.61
N ILE A 29 2.74 8.12 5.31
CA ILE A 29 2.11 6.92 5.89
C ILE A 29 2.30 6.90 7.41
N LEU A 30 3.49 7.22 7.90
CA LEU A 30 3.78 7.30 9.33
C LEU A 30 3.05 8.48 9.98
N ASP A 31 2.88 9.60 9.27
CA ASP A 31 2.12 10.75 9.76
C ASP A 31 0.65 10.39 10.03
N CYS A 32 0.06 9.47 9.24
CA CYS A 32 -1.28 8.95 9.51
C CYS A 32 -1.41 8.26 10.88
N LEU A 33 -0.31 7.74 11.44
CA LEU A 33 -0.29 7.08 12.76
C LEU A 33 -0.07 8.08 13.91
N THR A 34 0.28 9.34 13.58
CA THR A 34 0.49 10.37 14.61
C THR A 34 -0.82 10.74 15.29
N PRO A 35 -0.78 11.31 16.54
CA PRO A 35 -1.98 11.68 17.27
C PRO A 35 -2.89 12.67 16.53
N ARG A 36 -2.36 13.43 15.58
CA ARG A 36 -3.13 14.37 14.75
C ARG A 36 -4.16 13.69 13.87
N PHE A 37 -3.77 12.57 13.23
CA PHE A 37 -4.63 11.84 12.29
C PHE A 37 -5.18 10.56 12.90
N ASP A 38 -4.38 9.91 13.76
CA ASP A 38 -4.76 8.74 14.57
C ASP A 38 -5.60 7.70 13.81
N VAL A 39 -5.05 7.20 12.70
CA VAL A 39 -5.73 6.23 11.86
C VAL A 39 -6.03 4.92 12.61
N GLU A 40 -5.29 4.63 13.67
CA GLU A 40 -5.50 3.43 14.49
C GLU A 40 -6.85 3.43 15.22
N ARG A 41 -7.40 4.62 15.55
CA ARG A 41 -8.75 4.72 16.12
C ARG A 41 -9.85 4.20 15.19
N PHE A 42 -9.59 4.16 13.89
CA PHE A 42 -10.48 3.56 12.89
C PHE A 42 -10.25 2.06 12.70
N GLY A 43 -9.38 1.45 13.51
CA GLY A 43 -9.07 0.04 13.47
C GLY A 43 -7.94 -0.36 12.50
N VAL A 44 -7.32 0.60 11.82
CA VAL A 44 -6.20 0.34 10.90
C VAL A 44 -4.94 0.13 11.73
N VAL A 45 -4.26 -1.01 11.56
CA VAL A 45 -3.04 -1.34 12.29
C VAL A 45 -1.90 -1.58 11.31
N LEU A 46 -0.77 -0.90 11.50
CA LEU A 46 0.45 -1.17 10.73
C LEU A 46 1.17 -2.37 11.32
N VAL A 47 1.37 -3.41 10.52
CA VAL A 47 2.00 -4.66 10.96
C VAL A 47 3.39 -4.84 10.37
N GLY A 48 4.29 -5.47 11.14
CA GLY A 48 5.67 -5.71 10.74
C GLY A 48 5.88 -6.97 9.88
N SER A 49 4.81 -7.72 9.56
CA SER A 49 4.91 -8.93 8.75
C SER A 49 3.73 -9.03 7.78
N VAL A 50 4.04 -9.33 6.52
CA VAL A 50 3.02 -9.53 5.49
C VAL A 50 2.11 -10.72 5.78
N ARG A 51 2.56 -11.69 6.55
CA ARG A 51 1.78 -12.89 6.92
C ARG A 51 0.55 -12.60 7.77
N HIS A 52 0.51 -11.42 8.38
CA HIS A 52 -0.62 -10.95 9.20
C HIS A 52 -1.41 -9.84 8.50
N ALA A 53 -1.01 -9.45 7.29
CA ALA A 53 -1.60 -8.31 6.60
C ALA A 53 -2.83 -8.69 5.80
N ASP A 54 -3.82 -7.81 5.83
CA ASP A 54 -5.02 -7.85 4.99
C ASP A 54 -4.88 -6.92 3.78
N VAL A 55 -4.08 -5.86 3.94
CA VAL A 55 -3.82 -4.86 2.91
C VAL A 55 -2.31 -4.70 2.73
N LEU A 56 -1.86 -4.79 1.49
CA LEU A 56 -0.49 -4.51 1.08
C LEU A 56 -0.43 -3.11 0.47
N LEU A 57 0.25 -2.20 1.15
CA LEU A 57 0.44 -0.82 0.71
C LEU A 57 1.84 -0.68 0.09
N ILE A 58 1.90 -0.36 -1.19
CA ILE A 58 3.16 -0.33 -1.96
C ILE A 58 3.48 1.10 -2.37
N SER A 59 4.66 1.59 -1.95
CA SER A 59 5.16 2.92 -2.31
C SER A 59 6.36 2.85 -3.27
N GLY A 60 6.46 3.85 -4.13
CA GLY A 60 7.58 4.05 -5.05
C GLY A 60 7.46 3.34 -6.39
N PRO A 61 8.35 3.68 -7.34
CA PRO A 61 8.47 2.98 -8.61
C PRO A 61 9.04 1.58 -8.37
N LEU A 62 8.60 0.61 -9.16
CA LEU A 62 9.15 -0.75 -9.04
C LEU A 62 10.52 -0.82 -9.68
N THR A 63 11.55 -1.00 -8.85
CA THR A 63 12.94 -1.15 -9.31
C THR A 63 13.27 -2.62 -9.61
N GLN A 64 14.30 -2.84 -10.47
CA GLN A 64 14.76 -4.19 -10.83
C GLN A 64 15.15 -5.03 -9.61
N ASN A 65 15.81 -4.41 -8.62
CA ASN A 65 16.21 -5.12 -7.40
C ASN A 65 15.05 -5.44 -6.46
N CYS A 66 13.98 -4.65 -6.50
CA CYS A 66 12.83 -4.85 -5.63
C CYS A 66 11.79 -5.82 -6.23
N LEU A 67 11.75 -5.98 -7.55
CA LEU A 67 10.80 -6.87 -8.21
C LEU A 67 10.78 -8.30 -7.65
N PRO A 68 11.90 -9.03 -7.53
CA PRO A 68 11.88 -10.39 -7.00
C PRO A 68 11.49 -10.44 -5.52
N ARG A 69 11.81 -9.39 -4.76
CA ARG A 69 11.45 -9.25 -3.35
C ARG A 69 9.95 -9.00 -3.20
N LEU A 70 9.39 -8.09 -3.99
CA LEU A 70 7.95 -7.80 -3.99
C LEU A 70 7.13 -9.05 -4.32
N ARG A 71 7.54 -9.85 -5.30
CA ARG A 71 6.87 -11.12 -5.63
C ARG A 71 6.86 -12.08 -4.46
N ARG A 72 8.00 -12.29 -3.80
CA ARG A 72 8.07 -13.14 -2.59
C ARG A 72 7.18 -12.64 -1.47
N VAL A 73 7.12 -11.32 -1.24
CA VAL A 73 6.23 -10.71 -0.25
C VAL A 73 4.77 -10.98 -0.61
N TYR A 74 4.40 -10.75 -1.87
CA TYR A 74 3.04 -10.98 -2.36
C TYR A 74 2.62 -12.46 -2.26
N ASP A 75 3.54 -13.40 -2.57
CA ASP A 75 3.28 -14.83 -2.49
C ASP A 75 3.17 -15.32 -1.03
N ALA A 76 3.92 -14.69 -0.11
CA ALA A 76 3.86 -14.99 1.32
C ALA A 76 2.63 -14.40 2.04
N ALA A 77 1.92 -13.49 1.38
CA ALA A 77 0.74 -12.84 1.94
C ALA A 77 -0.47 -13.79 1.98
N PRO A 78 -1.28 -13.77 3.06
CA PRO A 78 -2.50 -14.54 3.13
C PRO A 78 -3.51 -14.07 2.07
N LYS A 79 -4.14 -15.01 1.39
CA LYS A 79 -5.14 -14.69 0.36
C LYS A 79 -6.57 -14.78 0.97
N PRO A 80 -7.47 -13.88 0.61
CA PRO A 80 -7.32 -12.74 -0.32
C PRO A 80 -6.68 -11.53 0.36
N ILE A 81 -5.60 -10.99 -0.22
CA ILE A 81 -4.98 -9.72 0.20
C ILE A 81 -5.37 -8.61 -0.76
N LYS A 82 -5.59 -7.41 -0.25
CA LYS A 82 -5.83 -6.21 -1.05
C LYS A 82 -4.53 -5.46 -1.31
N VAL A 83 -4.29 -5.08 -2.55
CA VAL A 83 -3.06 -4.38 -2.95
C VAL A 83 -3.39 -2.95 -3.32
N VAL A 84 -2.73 -2.00 -2.67
CA VAL A 84 -2.90 -0.57 -2.88
C VAL A 84 -1.58 0.04 -3.36
N ALA A 85 -1.57 0.61 -4.55
CA ALA A 85 -0.44 1.37 -5.08
C ALA A 85 -0.51 2.82 -4.58
N PHE A 86 0.56 3.26 -3.93
CA PHE A 86 0.60 4.52 -3.21
C PHE A 86 1.57 5.53 -3.85
N GLY A 87 1.09 6.76 -3.99
CA GLY A 87 1.86 7.84 -4.58
C GLY A 87 1.91 7.78 -6.12
N ALA A 88 2.28 8.89 -6.77
CA ALA A 88 2.41 8.97 -8.22
C ALA A 88 3.41 7.95 -8.77
N CYS A 89 4.49 7.69 -8.02
CA CYS A 89 5.51 6.71 -8.39
C CYS A 89 4.97 5.27 -8.34
N GLY A 90 4.22 4.91 -7.31
CA GLY A 90 3.59 3.59 -7.18
C GLY A 90 2.50 3.36 -8.23
N CYS A 91 1.75 4.41 -8.57
CA CYS A 91 0.67 4.30 -9.55
C CYS A 91 1.18 4.10 -10.99
N LYS A 92 2.08 4.97 -11.46
CA LYS A 92 2.58 4.98 -12.87
C LYS A 92 4.04 5.39 -12.99
N CYS A 93 4.88 5.05 -12.01
CA CYS A 93 6.30 5.40 -11.94
C CYS A 93 6.60 6.92 -11.81
N GLY A 94 5.62 7.82 -11.88
CA GLY A 94 5.81 9.25 -11.74
C GLY A 94 6.94 9.82 -12.60
N ILE A 95 7.83 10.58 -11.97
CA ILE A 95 9.03 11.16 -12.63
C ILE A 95 10.10 10.11 -12.97
N PHE A 96 10.02 8.90 -12.41
CA PHE A 96 10.96 7.80 -12.67
C PHE A 96 10.54 6.91 -13.84
N ARG A 97 9.51 7.32 -14.60
CA ARG A 97 9.16 6.64 -15.84
C ARG A 97 10.38 6.65 -16.77
N ASP A 98 10.63 5.50 -17.39
CA ASP A 98 11.75 5.30 -18.34
C ASP A 98 13.15 5.41 -17.72
N ALA A 99 13.28 5.46 -16.40
CA ALA A 99 14.57 5.35 -15.73
C ALA A 99 15.13 3.93 -15.91
N TYR A 100 16.45 3.84 -16.13
CA TYR A 100 17.14 2.57 -16.44
C TYR A 100 16.93 1.45 -15.41
N ASN A 101 16.68 1.79 -14.15
CA ASN A 101 16.47 0.84 -13.07
C ASN A 101 14.98 0.60 -12.75
N THR A 102 14.07 1.30 -13.40
CA THR A 102 12.63 1.15 -13.21
C THR A 102 12.07 0.13 -14.18
N VAL A 103 11.42 -0.91 -13.64
CA VAL A 103 10.85 -2.01 -14.44
C VAL A 103 9.50 -1.62 -15.04
N GLY A 104 8.80 -0.69 -14.40
CA GLY A 104 7.48 -0.23 -14.85
C GLY A 104 6.47 -0.16 -13.71
N PRO A 105 5.21 0.09 -14.03
CA PRO A 105 4.15 0.18 -13.04
C PRO A 105 3.87 -1.18 -12.38
N ILE A 106 3.45 -1.14 -11.12
CA ILE A 106 3.27 -2.31 -10.24
C ILE A 106 2.21 -3.27 -10.80
N ASP A 107 1.16 -2.73 -11.42
CA ASP A 107 0.02 -3.48 -11.96
C ASP A 107 0.38 -4.48 -13.07
N LYS A 108 1.54 -4.32 -13.71
CA LYS A 108 2.07 -5.30 -14.68
C LYS A 108 2.58 -6.59 -14.04
N PHE A 109 2.86 -6.59 -12.75
CA PHE A 109 3.53 -7.70 -12.05
C PHE A 109 2.67 -8.36 -10.99
N ILE A 110 1.83 -7.57 -10.31
CA ILE A 110 0.88 -8.05 -9.31
C ILE A 110 -0.45 -7.30 -9.49
N PRO A 111 -1.60 -7.94 -9.20
CA PRO A 111 -2.89 -7.28 -9.29
C PRO A 111 -2.96 -6.14 -8.27
N VAL A 112 -3.43 -4.97 -8.69
CA VAL A 112 -3.62 -3.78 -7.86
C VAL A 112 -5.11 -3.49 -7.76
N ASP A 113 -5.64 -3.43 -6.54
CA ASP A 113 -7.06 -3.19 -6.26
C ASP A 113 -7.40 -1.70 -6.25
N ALA A 114 -6.46 -0.86 -5.80
CA ALA A 114 -6.68 0.58 -5.73
C ALA A 114 -5.40 1.40 -5.88
N TYR A 115 -5.58 2.65 -6.27
CA TYR A 115 -4.52 3.63 -6.45
C TYR A 115 -4.79 4.87 -5.59
N ILE A 116 -3.77 5.33 -4.87
CA ILE A 116 -3.82 6.58 -4.11
C ILE A 116 -2.81 7.54 -4.74
N PRO A 117 -3.24 8.43 -5.66
CA PRO A 117 -2.34 9.35 -6.34
C PRO A 117 -1.92 10.51 -5.44
N GLY A 118 -0.73 11.05 -5.68
CA GLY A 118 -0.15 12.20 -4.99
C GLY A 118 1.38 12.10 -4.96
N CYS A 119 2.06 13.20 -4.67
CA CYS A 119 3.52 13.22 -4.58
C CYS A 119 4.00 14.17 -3.47
N PRO A 120 3.86 13.74 -2.21
CA PRO A 120 3.08 12.61 -1.66
C PRO A 120 1.58 12.93 -1.59
N PRO A 121 0.69 11.94 -1.49
CA PRO A 121 -0.68 12.20 -1.10
C PRO A 121 -0.75 12.59 0.37
N LYS A 122 -1.69 13.50 0.69
CA LYS A 122 -1.90 13.95 2.07
C LYS A 122 -2.48 12.84 2.95
N PRO A 123 -2.26 12.86 4.27
CA PRO A 123 -2.78 11.85 5.19
C PRO A 123 -4.29 11.62 5.07
N GLU A 124 -5.08 12.67 4.89
CA GLU A 124 -6.53 12.55 4.71
C GLU A 124 -6.89 11.76 3.43
N THR A 125 -6.11 11.95 2.36
CA THR A 125 -6.28 11.22 1.10
C THR A 125 -5.93 9.74 1.27
N ILE A 126 -4.89 9.44 2.06
CA ILE A 126 -4.48 8.08 2.40
C ILE A 126 -5.59 7.36 3.15
N ILE A 127 -6.09 7.98 4.22
CA ILE A 127 -7.16 7.42 5.07
C ILE A 127 -8.41 7.18 4.22
N SER A 128 -8.83 8.15 3.42
CA SER A 128 -10.00 8.00 2.55
C SER A 128 -9.82 6.91 1.49
N GLY A 129 -8.59 6.75 0.97
CA GLY A 129 -8.24 5.69 0.02
C GLY A 129 -8.34 4.30 0.64
N ILE A 130 -7.80 4.11 1.85
CA ILE A 130 -7.90 2.84 2.59
C ILE A 130 -9.36 2.50 2.89
N VAL A 131 -10.14 3.47 3.37
CA VAL A 131 -11.58 3.28 3.66
C VAL A 131 -12.35 2.88 2.40
N LYS A 132 -12.06 3.47 1.24
CA LYS A 132 -12.68 3.07 -0.03
C LYS A 132 -12.38 1.62 -0.39
N VAL A 133 -11.13 1.18 -0.23
CA VAL A 133 -10.73 -0.21 -0.48
C VAL A 133 -11.47 -1.17 0.44
N LEU A 134 -11.61 -0.83 1.71
CA LEU A 134 -12.33 -1.65 2.68
C LEU A 134 -13.83 -1.73 2.38
N ASN A 135 -14.42 -0.65 1.88
CA ASN A 135 -15.82 -0.64 1.48
C ASN A 135 -16.10 -1.45 0.20
N SER A 136 -15.06 -1.68 -0.63
CA SER A 136 -15.16 -2.52 -1.83
C SER A 136 -15.04 -4.03 -1.54
N LEU A 137 -14.74 -4.41 -0.30
CA LEU A 137 -14.77 -5.79 0.20
C LEU A 137 -16.21 -6.19 0.56
#